data_31e10b4d14afab8250cac3422afc8926
#
_entry.id   31e10b4d14afab8250cac3422afc8926
#
_cell.length_a   1.000
_cell.length_b   1.000
_cell.length_c   1.000
_cell.angle_alpha   90.00
_cell.angle_beta   90.00
_cell.angle_gamma   90.00
#
_symmetry.space_group_name_H-M   'P 1'
#
loop_
_entity.id
_entity.type
_entity.pdbx_description
1 polymer ?
#
loop_
_entity_poly.entity_id
_entity_poly.type
_entity_poly.pdbx_seq_one_letter_code
_entity_poly.pdbx_strand_id
1 'polypeptide(L)'
;MKDKQLHFSPMLLRNVKMRPAQLDTLKGLVAQPKIDGVRLAICIRSFAEEPMFFSRSGQEISAVVKDALTDMMSDVKHYYLTNYQIYDCELVYDKDCAATTGILHAKHKELDPSKLELYIFDTIQLDGQNRPCCFSTLSFRMLQLDMIGNVFHDSRIHVVPCWQHTGHDSSLQAAQKFADEHSLPFEGYVLKPENSQYLEGQRLPGSYKFKVSTEAKATVIAILPQTDSQGNCKHLAGTLVCKIGDASVNVTVAADNKVRKAIWDKAGQITKDKPTITVELFDCQSGKDNQFRMPRYVSGLEDY
;
A
#
# COMPACT_ATOMS: atom_id res chain seq x y z
N MET A 1 -4.19 -14.30 35.05
CA MET A 1 -4.97 -14.08 33.80
C MET A 1 -3.98 -14.17 32.67
N LYS A 2 -4.17 -15.07 31.70
CA LYS A 2 -3.34 -15.06 30.48
C LYS A 2 -3.64 -13.74 29.77
N ASP A 3 -2.64 -12.88 29.59
CA ASP A 3 -2.75 -11.70 28.76
C ASP A 3 -3.32 -12.13 27.40
N LYS A 4 -4.53 -11.66 27.08
CA LYS A 4 -5.06 -11.84 25.73
C LYS A 4 -4.14 -11.01 24.85
N GLN A 5 -3.34 -11.71 24.05
CA GLN A 5 -2.47 -11.08 23.07
C GLN A 5 -3.34 -10.14 22.21
N LEU A 6 -3.04 -8.86 22.22
CA LEU A 6 -3.73 -7.89 21.38
C LEU A 6 -3.60 -8.34 19.93
N HIS A 7 -4.71 -8.52 19.26
CA HIS A 7 -4.74 -8.79 17.83
C HIS A 7 -5.32 -7.55 17.15
N PHE A 8 -4.60 -6.98 16.21
CA PHE A 8 -5.04 -5.82 15.45
C PHE A 8 -4.93 -6.09 13.95
N SER A 9 -6.01 -5.78 13.24
CA SER A 9 -6.07 -5.90 11.77
C SER A 9 -6.30 -4.52 11.16
N PRO A 10 -5.35 -3.96 10.39
CA PRO A 10 -5.50 -2.64 9.81
C PRO A 10 -6.71 -2.51 8.90
N MET A 11 -7.38 -1.34 8.94
CA MET A 11 -8.44 -0.97 8.00
C MET A 11 -7.92 -0.95 6.57
N LEU A 12 -8.71 -1.45 5.64
CA LEU A 12 -8.35 -1.48 4.22
C LEU A 12 -9.15 -0.44 3.45
N LEU A 13 -8.57 0.07 2.35
CA LEU A 13 -9.29 0.92 1.41
C LEU A 13 -9.94 0.07 0.31
N ARG A 14 -11.01 0.61 -0.29
CA ARG A 14 -11.66 -0.04 -1.43
C ARG A 14 -10.74 -0.06 -2.64
N ASN A 15 -10.83 -1.13 -3.39
CA ASN A 15 -10.05 -1.33 -4.62
C ASN A 15 -10.94 -1.00 -5.83
N VAL A 16 -11.43 0.23 -5.90
CA VAL A 16 -12.27 0.71 -7.01
C VAL A 16 -11.40 1.57 -7.90
N LYS A 17 -11.36 1.21 -9.20
CA LYS A 17 -10.70 2.03 -10.21
C LYS A 17 -11.66 3.13 -10.65
N MET A 18 -11.27 4.39 -10.48
CA MET A 18 -12.02 5.56 -10.94
C MET A 18 -11.16 6.35 -11.92
N ARG A 19 -11.84 6.94 -12.93
CA ARG A 19 -11.19 7.87 -13.85
C ARG A 19 -11.02 9.23 -13.17
N PRO A 20 -10.00 10.05 -13.55
CA PRO A 20 -9.81 11.40 -13.00
C PRO A 20 -11.10 12.24 -12.96
N ALA A 21 -11.84 12.32 -14.05
CA ALA A 21 -13.08 13.07 -14.10
C ALA A 21 -14.18 12.59 -13.12
N GLN A 22 -14.16 11.33 -12.72
CA GLN A 22 -15.06 10.83 -11.68
C GLN A 22 -14.59 11.23 -10.29
N LEU A 23 -13.26 11.27 -10.08
CA LEU A 23 -12.68 11.72 -8.83
C LEU A 23 -13.01 13.20 -8.57
N ASP A 24 -13.04 14.05 -9.60
CA ASP A 24 -13.39 15.46 -9.49
C ASP A 24 -14.82 15.72 -8.98
N THR A 25 -15.72 14.76 -9.15
CA THR A 25 -17.11 14.87 -8.68
C THR A 25 -17.29 14.53 -7.21
N LEU A 26 -16.29 13.91 -6.57
CA LEU A 26 -16.37 13.46 -5.18
C LEU A 26 -16.27 14.65 -4.21
N LYS A 27 -17.06 14.62 -3.15
CA LYS A 27 -17.10 15.66 -2.11
C LYS A 27 -17.03 15.03 -0.72
N GLY A 28 -16.61 15.82 0.27
CA GLY A 28 -16.52 15.38 1.67
C GLY A 28 -15.43 14.31 1.89
N LEU A 29 -14.39 14.34 1.05
CA LEU A 29 -13.24 13.45 1.15
C LEU A 29 -11.98 14.23 1.51
N VAL A 30 -11.10 13.59 2.24
CA VAL A 30 -9.73 14.04 2.43
C VAL A 30 -8.79 13.16 1.63
N ALA A 31 -7.72 13.78 1.11
CA ALA A 31 -6.67 13.11 0.37
C ALA A 31 -5.40 13.01 1.24
N GLN A 32 -4.67 11.90 1.07
CA GLN A 32 -3.33 11.68 1.64
C GLN A 32 -2.40 11.10 0.57
N PRO A 33 -1.08 11.36 0.62
CA PRO A 33 -0.12 10.68 -0.23
C PRO A 33 -0.22 9.17 -0.05
N LYS A 34 -0.07 8.43 -1.14
CA LYS A 34 0.05 6.99 -1.08
C LYS A 34 1.54 6.61 -1.05
N ILE A 35 2.00 6.21 0.11
CA ILE A 35 3.39 5.78 0.31
C ILE A 35 3.57 4.36 -0.22
N ASP A 36 4.66 4.11 -0.92
CA ASP A 36 5.05 2.77 -1.43
C ASP A 36 6.05 2.10 -0.48
N GLY A 37 5.54 1.41 0.48
CA GLY A 37 6.30 0.69 1.49
C GLY A 37 5.60 -0.60 1.92
N VAL A 38 5.76 -0.97 3.17
CA VAL A 38 5.07 -2.10 3.79
C VAL A 38 4.30 -1.63 5.01
N ARG A 39 3.01 -1.86 5.02
CA ARG A 39 2.13 -1.42 6.11
C ARG A 39 2.47 -2.11 7.43
N LEU A 40 2.56 -1.28 8.45
CA LEU A 40 2.83 -1.66 9.82
C LEU A 40 1.88 -0.92 10.77
N ALA A 41 1.42 -1.57 11.83
CA ALA A 41 0.77 -0.90 12.94
C ALA A 41 1.65 -1.00 14.18
N ILE A 42 1.82 0.12 14.90
CA ILE A 42 2.60 0.22 16.12
C ILE A 42 1.65 0.51 17.28
N CYS A 43 1.63 -0.35 18.28
CA CYS A 43 0.78 -0.18 19.45
C CYS A 43 1.64 0.20 20.67
N ILE A 44 1.35 1.34 21.28
CA ILE A 44 1.92 1.80 22.56
C ILE A 44 0.82 1.73 23.60
N ARG A 45 0.92 0.78 24.54
CA ARG A 45 -0.09 0.55 25.58
C ARG A 45 0.18 1.31 26.88
N SER A 46 1.44 1.56 27.19
CA SER A 46 1.85 2.30 28.38
C SER A 46 3.31 2.73 28.33
N PHE A 47 3.73 3.58 29.25
CA PHE A 47 5.14 3.98 29.38
C PHE A 47 6.09 2.83 29.73
N ALA A 48 5.57 1.83 30.45
CA ALA A 48 6.38 0.74 30.99
C ALA A 48 6.52 -0.45 30.03
N GLU A 49 5.71 -0.49 28.97
CA GLU A 49 5.68 -1.60 28.04
C GLU A 49 6.41 -1.26 26.74
N GLU A 50 7.06 -2.26 26.17
CA GLU A 50 7.65 -2.12 24.83
C GLU A 50 6.56 -2.00 23.76
N PRO A 51 6.79 -1.20 22.70
CA PRO A 51 5.88 -1.12 21.57
C PRO A 51 5.64 -2.50 20.93
N MET A 52 4.40 -2.75 20.52
CA MET A 52 4.03 -3.95 19.76
C MET A 52 3.91 -3.60 18.29
N PHE A 53 4.37 -4.50 17.42
CA PHE A 53 4.38 -4.29 15.97
C PHE A 53 3.54 -5.34 15.27
N PHE A 54 2.64 -4.92 14.40
CA PHE A 54 1.74 -5.80 13.64
C PHE A 54 1.92 -5.54 12.15
N SER A 55 2.29 -6.59 11.41
CA SER A 55 2.23 -6.54 9.95
C SER A 55 0.76 -6.54 9.50
N ARG A 56 0.51 -6.25 8.23
CA ARG A 56 -0.83 -6.28 7.64
C ARG A 56 -1.54 -7.63 7.82
N SER A 57 -0.82 -8.72 7.85
CA SER A 57 -1.34 -10.09 8.01
C SER A 57 -1.27 -10.63 9.44
N GLY A 58 -0.87 -9.79 10.41
CA GLY A 58 -0.65 -10.21 11.79
C GLY A 58 0.60 -11.08 11.99
N GLN A 59 1.46 -11.21 10.97
CA GLN A 59 2.71 -11.95 11.10
C GLN A 59 3.75 -11.15 11.86
N GLU A 60 4.59 -11.84 12.60
CA GLU A 60 5.76 -11.24 13.25
C GLU A 60 6.71 -10.67 12.21
N ILE A 61 7.28 -9.53 12.54
CA ILE A 61 8.37 -8.90 11.78
C ILE A 61 9.71 -9.43 12.28
N SER A 62 10.75 -9.30 11.45
CA SER A 62 12.09 -9.75 11.82
C SER A 62 12.59 -9.03 13.09
N ALA A 63 13.34 -9.74 13.94
CA ALA A 63 13.86 -9.20 15.22
C ALA A 63 14.69 -7.92 15.00
N VAL A 64 15.53 -7.91 13.96
CA VAL A 64 16.40 -6.75 13.64
C VAL A 64 15.58 -5.49 13.32
N VAL A 65 14.47 -5.63 12.57
CA VAL A 65 13.58 -4.49 12.29
C VAL A 65 12.82 -4.09 13.55
N LYS A 66 12.38 -5.04 14.38
CA LYS A 66 11.72 -4.78 15.64
C LYS A 66 12.60 -3.99 16.58
N ASP A 67 13.88 -4.36 16.72
CA ASP A 67 14.84 -3.67 17.59
C ASP A 67 15.07 -2.23 17.10
N ALA A 68 15.25 -2.03 15.79
CA ALA A 68 15.44 -0.70 15.21
C ALA A 68 14.20 0.20 15.39
N LEU A 69 12.98 -0.35 15.23
CA LEU A 69 11.74 0.39 15.46
C LEU A 69 11.51 0.69 16.94
N THR A 70 11.89 -0.22 17.83
CA THR A 70 11.82 0.00 19.28
C THR A 70 12.73 1.16 19.69
N ASP A 71 13.94 1.22 19.13
CA ASP A 71 14.86 2.34 19.32
C ASP A 71 14.27 3.66 18.81
N MET A 72 13.76 3.69 17.57
CA MET A 72 13.09 4.88 17.00
C MET A 72 11.91 5.37 17.85
N MET A 73 11.18 4.47 18.50
CA MET A 73 10.02 4.78 19.33
C MET A 73 10.37 4.98 20.81
N SER A 74 11.64 4.89 21.20
CA SER A 74 12.07 4.93 22.60
C SER A 74 11.68 6.23 23.31
N ASP A 75 11.89 7.36 22.66
CA ASP A 75 11.56 8.68 23.22
C ASP A 75 10.04 8.93 23.16
N VAL A 76 9.39 8.48 22.08
CA VAL A 76 7.97 8.70 21.83
C VAL A 76 7.09 8.08 22.91
N LYS A 77 7.40 6.87 23.36
CA LYS A 77 6.61 6.17 24.38
C LYS A 77 6.55 6.88 25.74
N HIS A 78 7.48 7.79 26.02
CA HIS A 78 7.51 8.54 27.28
C HIS A 78 6.59 9.75 27.33
N TYR A 79 5.99 10.14 26.21
CA TYR A 79 5.04 11.24 26.15
C TYR A 79 3.62 10.76 26.41
N TYR A 80 2.90 11.43 27.30
CA TYR A 80 1.53 11.07 27.67
C TYR A 80 0.60 11.00 26.47
N LEU A 81 0.72 11.93 25.52
CA LEU A 81 -0.13 12.01 24.33
C LEU A 81 0.06 10.84 23.34
N THR A 82 1.17 10.11 23.46
CA THR A 82 1.49 9.01 22.54
C THR A 82 1.14 7.63 23.08
N ASN A 83 0.76 7.56 24.36
CA ASN A 83 0.38 6.31 25.00
C ASN A 83 -1.07 5.95 24.73
N TYR A 84 -1.37 4.65 24.87
CA TYR A 84 -2.71 4.10 24.62
C TYR A 84 -3.19 4.36 23.20
N GLN A 85 -2.28 4.23 22.25
CA GLN A 85 -2.58 4.44 20.82
C GLN A 85 -2.01 3.34 19.92
N ILE A 86 -2.67 3.14 18.80
CA ILE A 86 -2.14 2.40 17.66
C ILE A 86 -1.87 3.41 16.55
N TYR A 87 -0.66 3.43 16.04
CA TYR A 87 -0.24 4.19 14.87
C TYR A 87 -0.29 3.28 13.66
N ASP A 88 -1.05 3.68 12.65
CA ASP A 88 -1.15 2.98 11.36
C ASP A 88 -0.18 3.65 10.38
N CYS A 89 0.80 2.89 9.95
CA CYS A 89 2.00 3.42 9.30
C CYS A 89 2.32 2.66 8.02
N GLU A 90 3.13 3.31 7.18
CA GLU A 90 3.89 2.65 6.12
C GLU A 90 5.36 2.67 6.50
N LEU A 91 6.01 1.50 6.52
CA LEU A 91 7.44 1.35 6.73
C LEU A 91 8.13 1.39 5.38
N VAL A 92 9.22 2.15 5.29
CA VAL A 92 10.05 2.28 4.08
C VAL A 92 11.51 2.06 4.46
N TYR A 93 12.20 1.23 3.69
CA TYR A 93 13.63 1.01 3.83
C TYR A 93 14.34 1.29 2.51
N ASP A 94 15.37 2.14 2.55
CA ASP A 94 16.19 2.53 1.41
C ASP A 94 15.35 3.08 0.21
N LYS A 95 14.21 3.73 0.54
CA LYS A 95 13.24 4.27 -0.44
C LYS A 95 12.69 3.21 -1.41
N ASP A 96 12.73 1.93 -1.04
CA ASP A 96 12.36 0.81 -1.92
C ASP A 96 11.44 -0.20 -1.19
N CYS A 97 10.27 -0.45 -1.78
CA CYS A 97 9.28 -1.38 -1.22
C CYS A 97 9.75 -2.85 -1.27
N ALA A 98 10.53 -3.24 -2.28
CA ALA A 98 11.05 -4.60 -2.37
C ALA A 98 12.15 -4.82 -1.34
N ALA A 99 13.04 -3.83 -1.14
CA ALA A 99 14.03 -3.82 -0.07
C ALA A 99 13.35 -3.88 1.30
N THR A 100 12.29 -3.07 1.52
CA THR A 100 11.48 -3.07 2.75
C THR A 100 10.86 -4.44 3.02
N THR A 101 10.23 -5.05 2.03
CA THR A 101 9.68 -6.41 2.15
C THR A 101 10.77 -7.42 2.49
N GLY A 102 11.93 -7.29 1.86
CA GLY A 102 13.08 -8.15 2.06
C GLY A 102 13.60 -8.14 3.50
N ILE A 103 13.70 -6.97 4.15
CA ILE A 103 14.18 -6.87 5.55
C ILE A 103 13.16 -7.35 6.56
N LEU A 104 11.86 -7.13 6.31
CA LEU A 104 10.79 -7.53 7.22
C LEU A 104 10.71 -9.02 7.46
N HIS A 105 11.07 -9.82 6.46
CA HIS A 105 10.96 -11.28 6.51
C HIS A 105 12.31 -12.01 6.58
N ALA A 106 13.42 -11.28 6.50
CA ALA A 106 14.75 -11.87 6.52
C ALA A 106 15.19 -12.22 7.95
N LYS A 107 15.54 -13.49 8.18
CA LYS A 107 16.02 -13.96 9.49
C LYS A 107 17.44 -13.51 9.83
N HIS A 108 18.26 -13.19 8.84
CA HIS A 108 19.72 -12.95 9.00
C HIS A 108 20.26 -11.83 8.09
N LYS A 109 19.46 -10.83 7.78
CA LYS A 109 19.90 -9.71 6.93
C LYS A 109 20.40 -8.58 7.82
N GLU A 110 21.57 -8.03 7.52
CA GLU A 110 22.04 -6.80 8.14
C GLU A 110 21.09 -5.66 7.75
N LEU A 111 20.71 -4.86 8.72
CA LEU A 111 19.89 -3.67 8.57
C LEU A 111 20.75 -2.45 8.86
N ASP A 112 20.73 -1.47 7.98
CA ASP A 112 21.19 -0.12 8.28
C ASP A 112 20.02 0.69 8.84
N PRO A 113 19.97 0.95 10.17
CA PRO A 113 18.84 1.65 10.76
C PRO A 113 18.64 3.07 10.22
N SER A 114 19.69 3.71 9.68
CA SER A 114 19.61 5.07 9.14
C SER A 114 18.77 5.17 7.87
N LYS A 115 18.55 4.05 7.19
CA LYS A 115 17.74 3.95 5.97
C LYS A 115 16.29 3.56 6.24
N LEU A 116 15.93 3.33 7.49
CA LEU A 116 14.58 2.96 7.90
C LEU A 116 13.77 4.22 8.18
N GLU A 117 12.60 4.35 7.54
CA GLU A 117 11.71 5.47 7.75
C GLU A 117 10.28 4.98 8.02
N LEU A 118 9.57 5.73 8.84
CA LEU A 118 8.21 5.44 9.27
C LEU A 118 7.27 6.58 8.88
N TYR A 119 6.24 6.30 8.10
CA TYR A 119 5.25 7.27 7.66
C TYR A 119 3.91 6.98 8.32
N ILE A 120 3.52 7.78 9.32
CA ILE A 120 2.30 7.62 10.11
C ILE A 120 1.15 8.35 9.42
N PHE A 121 0.11 7.63 9.01
CA PHE A 121 -1.01 8.19 8.26
C PHE A 121 -2.39 8.03 8.95
N ASP A 122 -2.46 7.33 10.08
CA ASP A 122 -3.67 7.25 10.91
C ASP A 122 -3.30 6.89 12.36
N THR A 123 -4.21 7.19 13.30
CA THR A 123 -4.04 6.81 14.71
C THR A 123 -5.36 6.37 15.31
N ILE A 124 -5.31 5.41 16.23
CA ILE A 124 -6.48 4.85 16.91
C ILE A 124 -6.18 4.81 18.41
N GLN A 125 -7.02 5.43 19.22
CA GLN A 125 -6.90 5.34 20.67
C GLN A 125 -7.24 3.93 21.16
N LEU A 126 -6.62 3.53 22.27
CA LEU A 126 -7.00 2.36 23.05
C LEU A 126 -7.91 2.79 24.22
N ASP A 127 -8.89 1.97 24.53
CA ASP A 127 -9.71 2.15 25.72
C ASP A 127 -8.98 1.70 27.00
N GLY A 128 -9.59 1.92 28.17
CA GLY A 128 -9.01 1.50 29.46
C GLY A 128 -8.80 -0.02 29.63
N GLN A 129 -9.18 -0.82 28.63
CA GLN A 129 -8.93 -2.26 28.56
C GLN A 129 -7.94 -2.63 27.44
N ASN A 130 -7.21 -1.66 26.91
CA ASN A 130 -6.30 -1.80 25.79
C ASN A 130 -6.94 -2.34 24.49
N ARG A 131 -8.21 -1.97 24.22
CA ARG A 131 -8.89 -2.34 22.97
C ARG A 131 -8.97 -1.13 22.04
N PRO A 132 -8.87 -1.32 20.72
CA PRO A 132 -9.00 -0.23 19.76
C PRO A 132 -10.35 0.50 19.88
N CYS A 133 -10.30 1.83 20.10
CA CYS A 133 -11.46 2.69 20.17
C CYS A 133 -11.73 3.32 18.80
N CYS A 134 -12.49 2.63 17.96
CA CYS A 134 -12.68 2.98 16.56
C CYS A 134 -13.77 4.04 16.29
N PHE A 135 -14.31 4.71 17.33
CA PHE A 135 -15.43 5.64 17.19
C PHE A 135 -15.06 7.03 16.66
N SER A 136 -13.79 7.42 16.76
CA SER A 136 -13.32 8.73 16.32
C SER A 136 -13.41 8.87 14.79
N THR A 137 -13.86 10.04 14.32
CA THR A 137 -13.85 10.37 12.91
C THR A 137 -12.42 10.54 12.38
N LEU A 138 -12.22 10.41 11.07
CA LEU A 138 -10.92 10.61 10.46
C LEU A 138 -10.37 12.02 10.75
N SER A 139 -11.20 13.06 10.64
CA SER A 139 -10.77 14.44 10.95
C SER A 139 -10.26 14.58 12.37
N PHE A 140 -10.90 13.95 13.35
CA PHE A 140 -10.44 13.98 14.74
C PHE A 140 -9.10 13.23 14.89
N ARG A 141 -8.94 12.08 14.26
CA ARG A 141 -7.69 11.31 14.29
C ARG A 141 -6.53 12.06 13.63
N MET A 142 -6.82 12.79 12.54
CA MET A 142 -5.79 13.64 11.90
C MET A 142 -5.37 14.80 12.80
N LEU A 143 -6.33 15.46 13.47
CA LEU A 143 -6.02 16.48 14.47
C LEU A 143 -5.13 15.93 15.60
N GLN A 144 -5.42 14.73 16.08
CA GLN A 144 -4.57 14.06 17.07
C GLN A 144 -3.15 13.81 16.53
N LEU A 145 -3.01 13.37 15.28
CA LEU A 145 -1.70 13.17 14.66
C LEU A 145 -0.92 14.48 14.53
N ASP A 146 -1.56 15.57 14.16
CA ASP A 146 -0.93 16.90 14.09
C ASP A 146 -0.41 17.34 15.46
N MET A 147 -1.18 17.11 16.52
CA MET A 147 -0.76 17.43 17.90
C MET A 147 0.42 16.56 18.35
N ILE A 148 0.41 15.29 18.00
CA ILE A 148 1.45 14.33 18.38
C ILE A 148 2.69 14.49 17.49
N GLY A 149 2.54 14.94 16.27
CA GLY A 149 3.62 15.07 15.29
C GLY A 149 4.83 15.84 15.81
N ASN A 150 4.59 16.85 16.64
CA ASN A 150 5.65 17.64 17.28
C ASN A 150 6.43 16.88 18.37
N VAL A 151 5.95 15.70 18.77
CA VAL A 151 6.58 14.84 19.78
C VAL A 151 7.54 13.83 19.15
N PHE A 152 7.43 13.59 17.85
CA PHE A 152 8.33 12.72 17.11
C PHE A 152 9.63 13.49 16.80
N HIS A 153 10.65 13.30 17.63
CA HIS A 153 11.95 13.98 17.45
C HIS A 153 12.91 13.22 16.55
N ASP A 154 12.68 11.92 16.31
CA ASP A 154 13.47 11.14 15.36
C ASP A 154 13.13 11.57 13.92
N SER A 155 14.15 12.05 13.20
CA SER A 155 13.99 12.55 11.82
C SER A 155 13.53 11.50 10.82
N ARG A 156 13.51 10.23 11.21
CA ARG A 156 13.01 9.10 10.40
C ARG A 156 11.51 8.83 10.59
N ILE A 157 10.85 9.54 11.51
CA ILE A 157 9.40 9.42 11.75
C ILE A 157 8.70 10.62 11.13
N HIS A 158 7.79 10.35 10.20
CA HIS A 158 7.06 11.36 9.46
C HIS A 158 5.56 11.20 9.65
N VAL A 159 4.86 12.29 9.97
CA VAL A 159 3.39 12.32 9.93
C VAL A 159 2.96 12.65 8.51
N VAL A 160 2.15 11.77 7.92
CA VAL A 160 1.64 11.95 6.57
C VAL A 160 0.53 13.00 6.57
N PRO A 161 0.67 14.11 5.84
CA PRO A 161 -0.34 15.16 5.81
C PRO A 161 -1.63 14.68 5.17
N CYS A 162 -2.75 15.33 5.52
CA CYS A 162 -3.99 15.21 4.80
C CYS A 162 -4.53 16.59 4.42
N TRP A 163 -5.28 16.66 3.33
CA TRP A 163 -5.91 17.89 2.84
C TRP A 163 -7.29 17.61 2.27
N GLN A 164 -8.14 18.62 2.20
CA GLN A 164 -9.44 18.52 1.55
C GLN A 164 -9.28 18.18 0.06
N HIS A 165 -10.01 17.17 -0.38
CA HIS A 165 -10.08 16.83 -1.79
C HIS A 165 -10.95 17.85 -2.53
N THR A 166 -10.33 18.69 -3.35
CA THR A 166 -11.00 19.70 -4.18
C THR A 166 -11.06 19.31 -5.65
N GLY A 167 -10.30 18.30 -6.05
CA GLY A 167 -10.24 17.73 -7.39
C GLY A 167 -9.05 16.80 -7.55
N HIS A 168 -9.02 16.06 -8.67
CA HIS A 168 -7.96 15.11 -8.98
C HIS A 168 -6.58 15.77 -9.04
N ASP A 169 -6.46 16.82 -9.86
CA ASP A 169 -5.16 17.46 -10.13
C ASP A 169 -4.55 18.08 -8.87
N SER A 170 -5.35 18.73 -8.04
CA SER A 170 -4.87 19.35 -6.80
C SER A 170 -4.39 18.28 -5.80
N SER A 171 -5.11 17.16 -5.69
CA SER A 171 -4.70 16.04 -4.83
C SER A 171 -3.45 15.34 -5.36
N LEU A 172 -3.33 15.20 -6.68
CA LEU A 172 -2.17 14.61 -7.34
C LEU A 172 -0.92 15.45 -7.11
N GLN A 173 -1.00 16.78 -7.34
CA GLN A 173 0.11 17.70 -7.14
C GLN A 173 0.57 17.76 -5.69
N ALA A 174 -0.36 17.80 -4.73
CA ALA A 174 -0.01 17.81 -3.31
C ALA A 174 0.69 16.49 -2.89
N ALA A 175 0.20 15.35 -3.39
CA ALA A 175 0.83 14.06 -3.11
C ALA A 175 2.22 13.92 -3.78
N GLN A 176 2.37 14.43 -5.01
CA GLN A 176 3.67 14.47 -5.69
C GLN A 176 4.68 15.32 -4.91
N LYS A 177 4.27 16.53 -4.51
CA LYS A 177 5.12 17.43 -3.72
C LYS A 177 5.62 16.75 -2.44
N PHE A 178 4.74 16.07 -1.71
CA PHE A 178 5.14 15.32 -0.52
C PHE A 178 6.16 14.21 -0.86
N ALA A 179 5.93 13.46 -1.93
CA ALA A 179 6.87 12.42 -2.35
C ALA A 179 8.24 13.00 -2.71
N ASP A 180 8.28 14.13 -3.41
CA ASP A 180 9.52 14.82 -3.80
C ASP A 180 10.28 15.33 -2.57
N GLU A 181 9.59 15.96 -1.60
CA GLU A 181 10.18 16.47 -0.36
C GLU A 181 10.83 15.35 0.49
N HIS A 182 10.29 14.15 0.42
CA HIS A 182 10.81 12.98 1.15
C HIS A 182 11.64 12.03 0.29
N SER A 183 11.91 12.41 -0.97
CA SER A 183 12.64 11.56 -1.94
C SER A 183 12.03 10.15 -2.07
N LEU A 184 10.70 10.06 -2.02
CA LEU A 184 9.95 8.81 -2.16
C LEU A 184 9.55 8.54 -3.61
N PRO A 185 9.45 7.27 -4.01
CA PRO A 185 8.76 6.92 -5.25
C PRO A 185 7.31 7.41 -5.19
N PHE A 186 6.87 8.10 -6.25
CA PHE A 186 5.51 8.62 -6.31
C PHE A 186 4.53 7.53 -6.76
N GLU A 187 3.67 7.06 -5.86
CA GLU A 187 2.67 6.03 -6.17
C GLU A 187 1.27 6.60 -6.46
N GLY A 188 0.98 7.81 -6.02
CA GLY A 188 -0.33 8.45 -6.15
C GLY A 188 -0.90 8.94 -4.81
N TYR A 189 -2.21 8.85 -4.66
CA TYR A 189 -2.88 9.29 -3.43
C TYR A 189 -4.08 8.38 -3.07
N VAL A 190 -4.55 8.54 -1.84
CA VAL A 190 -5.76 7.88 -1.34
C VAL A 190 -6.79 8.91 -0.93
N LEU A 191 -8.08 8.57 -1.11
CA LEU A 191 -9.21 9.37 -0.65
C LEU A 191 -9.97 8.61 0.43
N LYS A 192 -10.31 9.31 1.50
CA LYS A 192 -11.08 8.76 2.64
C LYS A 192 -12.23 9.74 2.99
N PRO A 193 -13.44 9.26 3.34
CA PRO A 193 -14.47 10.15 3.86
C PRO A 193 -14.00 10.82 5.14
N GLU A 194 -14.15 12.15 5.21
CA GLU A 194 -13.71 12.98 6.34
C GLU A 194 -14.30 12.54 7.69
N ASN A 195 -15.58 12.14 7.67
CA ASN A 195 -16.30 11.71 8.86
C ASN A 195 -16.24 10.19 9.10
N SER A 196 -15.34 9.46 8.43
CA SER A 196 -15.28 8.02 8.58
C SER A 196 -14.66 7.60 9.91
N GLN A 197 -15.24 6.57 10.51
CA GLN A 197 -14.64 5.84 11.61
C GLN A 197 -13.56 4.89 11.09
N TYR A 198 -12.68 4.43 11.99
CA TYR A 198 -11.74 3.37 11.66
C TYR A 198 -12.43 2.00 11.71
N LEU A 199 -12.41 1.26 10.62
CA LEU A 199 -13.06 -0.05 10.51
C LEU A 199 -12.00 -1.15 10.54
N GLU A 200 -11.67 -1.61 11.75
CA GLU A 200 -10.66 -2.66 11.95
C GLU A 200 -10.97 -3.91 11.11
N GLY A 201 -9.97 -4.37 10.36
CA GLY A 201 -10.04 -5.55 9.50
C GLY A 201 -10.98 -5.45 8.29
N GLN A 202 -11.67 -4.33 8.10
CA GLN A 202 -12.68 -4.15 7.06
C GLN A 202 -12.23 -3.14 6.00
N ARG A 203 -12.97 -3.12 4.88
CA ARG A 203 -12.78 -2.11 3.83
C ARG A 203 -13.64 -0.90 4.07
N LEU A 204 -13.01 0.27 4.16
CA LEU A 204 -13.69 1.54 4.35
C LEU A 204 -14.59 1.87 3.15
N PRO A 205 -15.94 1.97 3.33
CA PRO A 205 -16.85 2.41 2.30
C PRO A 205 -16.52 3.86 1.87
N GLY A 206 -16.70 4.17 0.58
CA GLY A 206 -16.44 5.52 0.06
C GLY A 206 -14.98 5.93 0.01
N SER A 207 -14.04 5.01 0.29
CA SER A 207 -12.61 5.26 0.10
C SER A 207 -12.15 4.85 -1.29
N TYR A 208 -11.13 5.53 -1.81
CA TYR A 208 -10.58 5.29 -3.15
C TYR A 208 -9.06 5.33 -3.11
N LYS A 209 -8.44 4.64 -4.08
CA LYS A 209 -7.01 4.69 -4.33
C LYS A 209 -6.80 5.13 -5.76
N PHE A 210 -6.07 6.19 -5.94
CA PHE A 210 -5.53 6.57 -7.23
C PHE A 210 -4.05 6.18 -7.26
N LYS A 211 -3.67 5.45 -8.30
CA LYS A 211 -2.27 5.11 -8.57
C LYS A 211 -1.88 5.69 -9.91
N VAL A 212 -0.74 6.33 -9.95
CA VAL A 212 -0.14 6.76 -11.21
C VAL A 212 0.23 5.53 -12.02
N SER A 213 -0.14 5.54 -13.28
CA SER A 213 0.22 4.49 -14.22
C SER A 213 0.51 5.09 -15.59
N THR A 214 1.39 4.44 -16.33
CA THR A 214 1.68 4.75 -17.74
C THR A 214 1.20 3.60 -18.61
N GLU A 215 0.84 3.90 -19.84
CA GLU A 215 0.54 2.87 -20.82
C GLU A 215 1.76 2.59 -21.72
N ALA A 216 1.99 1.32 -21.99
CA ALA A 216 3.02 0.89 -22.91
C ALA A 216 2.47 -0.15 -23.91
N LYS A 217 3.17 -0.29 -25.03
CA LYS A 217 2.89 -1.35 -26.00
C LYS A 217 3.74 -2.58 -25.67
N ALA A 218 3.10 -3.73 -25.65
CA ALA A 218 3.75 -5.00 -25.33
C ALA A 218 3.35 -6.07 -26.37
N THR A 219 4.30 -6.88 -26.80
CA THR A 219 4.02 -8.01 -27.73
C THR A 219 3.79 -9.28 -26.95
N VAL A 220 2.66 -9.94 -27.15
CA VAL A 220 2.32 -11.20 -26.50
C VAL A 220 3.18 -12.33 -27.06
N ILE A 221 3.83 -13.10 -26.19
CA ILE A 221 4.67 -14.25 -26.57
C ILE A 221 4.15 -15.59 -26.03
N ALA A 222 3.42 -15.57 -24.89
CA ALA A 222 2.76 -16.75 -24.35
C ALA A 222 1.57 -16.34 -23.46
N ILE A 223 0.67 -17.29 -23.20
CA ILE A 223 -0.46 -17.14 -22.28
C ILE A 223 -0.41 -18.25 -21.25
N LEU A 224 -0.42 -17.87 -19.97
CA LEU A 224 -0.45 -18.80 -18.87
C LEU A 224 -1.85 -18.86 -18.24
N PRO A 225 -2.30 -20.06 -17.82
CA PRO A 225 -3.61 -20.21 -17.20
C PRO A 225 -3.67 -19.57 -15.82
N GLN A 226 -4.87 -19.21 -15.40
CA GLN A 226 -5.13 -19.03 -13.97
C GLN A 226 -5.17 -20.39 -13.28
N THR A 227 -4.55 -20.47 -12.12
CA THR A 227 -4.63 -21.65 -11.24
C THR A 227 -5.46 -21.36 -10.00
N ASP A 228 -5.98 -22.38 -9.34
CA ASP A 228 -6.54 -22.30 -8.00
C ASP A 228 -5.44 -22.37 -6.92
N SER A 229 -5.83 -22.37 -5.65
CA SER A 229 -4.90 -22.49 -4.52
C SER A 229 -4.17 -23.85 -4.44
N GLN A 230 -4.65 -24.84 -5.19
CA GLN A 230 -4.05 -26.18 -5.27
C GLN A 230 -3.21 -26.36 -6.54
N GLY A 231 -3.12 -25.32 -7.40
CA GLY A 231 -2.35 -25.35 -8.64
C GLY A 231 -3.12 -25.90 -9.86
N ASN A 232 -4.41 -26.19 -9.74
CA ASN A 232 -5.21 -26.72 -10.85
C ASN A 232 -5.56 -25.60 -11.85
N CYS A 233 -5.50 -25.90 -13.15
CA CYS A 233 -5.84 -24.96 -14.22
C CYS A 233 -7.35 -24.66 -14.24
N LYS A 234 -7.71 -23.36 -14.24
CA LYS A 234 -9.11 -22.90 -14.31
C LYS A 234 -9.62 -22.70 -15.75
N HIS A 235 -8.83 -23.01 -16.76
CA HIS A 235 -9.14 -22.74 -18.16
C HIS A 235 -9.53 -21.27 -18.44
N LEU A 236 -8.87 -20.34 -17.75
CA LEU A 236 -8.98 -18.90 -17.90
C LEU A 236 -7.57 -18.33 -18.09
N ALA A 237 -7.41 -17.31 -18.90
CA ALA A 237 -6.15 -16.58 -19.01
C ALA A 237 -5.84 -15.91 -17.66
N GLY A 238 -4.68 -16.22 -17.08
CA GLY A 238 -4.18 -15.64 -15.84
C GLY A 238 -3.15 -14.56 -16.10
N THR A 239 -2.18 -14.88 -16.95
CA THR A 239 -1.03 -14.04 -17.23
C THR A 239 -0.70 -14.11 -18.73
N LEU A 240 -0.41 -12.95 -19.32
CA LEU A 240 0.20 -12.86 -20.64
C LEU A 240 1.69 -12.65 -20.43
N VAL A 241 2.53 -13.52 -20.99
CA VAL A 241 3.96 -13.28 -21.09
C VAL A 241 4.20 -12.40 -22.30
N CYS A 242 4.78 -11.23 -22.08
CA CYS A 242 4.94 -10.20 -23.13
C CYS A 242 6.38 -9.71 -23.22
N LYS A 243 6.71 -9.08 -24.32
CA LYS A 243 7.93 -8.25 -24.49
C LYS A 243 7.57 -6.77 -24.53
N ILE A 244 8.32 -5.96 -23.79
CA ILE A 244 8.36 -4.50 -23.87
C ILE A 244 9.82 -4.13 -24.16
N GLY A 245 10.12 -3.73 -25.38
CA GLY A 245 11.51 -3.67 -25.86
C GLY A 245 12.17 -5.05 -25.74
N ASP A 246 13.33 -5.11 -25.08
CA ASP A 246 14.05 -6.37 -24.85
C ASP A 246 13.62 -7.10 -23.56
N ALA A 247 12.87 -6.43 -22.70
CA ALA A 247 12.44 -7.01 -21.42
C ALA A 247 11.27 -7.99 -21.60
N SER A 248 11.35 -9.15 -20.94
CA SER A 248 10.23 -10.08 -20.82
C SER A 248 9.43 -9.75 -19.53
N VAL A 249 8.12 -9.58 -19.66
CA VAL A 249 7.26 -9.16 -18.55
C VAL A 249 6.02 -10.05 -18.43
N ASN A 250 5.60 -10.32 -17.21
CA ASN A 250 4.39 -11.05 -16.90
C ASN A 250 3.23 -10.07 -16.66
N VAL A 251 2.31 -9.97 -17.60
CA VAL A 251 1.17 -9.05 -17.57
C VAL A 251 -0.07 -9.76 -17.01
N THR A 252 -0.61 -9.27 -15.91
CA THR A 252 -1.83 -9.84 -15.31
C THR A 252 -3.06 -9.50 -16.13
N VAL A 253 -3.90 -10.50 -16.44
CA VAL A 253 -5.20 -10.29 -17.08
C VAL A 253 -6.23 -9.95 -16.00
N ALA A 254 -6.35 -8.65 -15.67
CA ALA A 254 -7.29 -8.14 -14.67
C ALA A 254 -8.66 -7.81 -15.30
N ALA A 255 -9.24 -8.77 -16.02
CA ALA A 255 -10.55 -8.68 -16.68
C ALA A 255 -11.56 -9.64 -16.02
N ASP A 256 -12.82 -9.53 -16.40
CA ASP A 256 -13.84 -10.50 -15.99
C ASP A 256 -13.58 -11.90 -16.58
N ASN A 257 -14.27 -12.89 -16.03
CA ASN A 257 -14.06 -14.28 -16.44
C ASN A 257 -14.48 -14.54 -17.91
N LYS A 258 -15.40 -13.76 -18.49
CA LYS A 258 -15.82 -13.89 -19.88
C LYS A 258 -14.67 -13.51 -20.82
N VAL A 259 -14.05 -12.35 -20.58
CA VAL A 259 -12.88 -11.87 -21.36
C VAL A 259 -11.70 -12.84 -21.17
N ARG A 260 -11.42 -13.25 -19.93
CA ARG A 260 -10.33 -14.19 -19.63
C ARG A 260 -10.53 -15.55 -20.29
N LYS A 261 -11.78 -16.02 -20.39
CA LYS A 261 -12.13 -17.26 -21.09
C LYS A 261 -11.91 -17.13 -22.59
N ALA A 262 -12.36 -16.03 -23.19
CA ALA A 262 -12.18 -15.76 -24.63
C ALA A 262 -10.68 -15.75 -25.00
N ILE A 263 -9.85 -15.04 -24.23
CA ILE A 263 -8.41 -15.02 -24.44
C ILE A 263 -7.80 -16.43 -24.30
N TRP A 264 -8.24 -17.22 -23.32
CA TRP A 264 -7.74 -18.57 -23.12
C TRP A 264 -8.09 -19.51 -24.28
N ASP A 265 -9.33 -19.47 -24.77
CA ASP A 265 -9.81 -20.31 -25.87
C ASP A 265 -9.08 -20.02 -27.19
N LYS A 266 -8.54 -18.81 -27.31
CA LYS A 266 -7.76 -18.37 -28.50
C LYS A 266 -6.25 -18.36 -28.24
N ALA A 267 -5.78 -18.89 -27.13
CA ALA A 267 -4.38 -18.80 -26.70
C ALA A 267 -3.37 -19.28 -27.75
N GLY A 268 -3.68 -20.38 -28.46
CA GLY A 268 -2.83 -20.91 -29.52
C GLY A 268 -2.68 -19.95 -30.69
N GLN A 269 -3.79 -19.32 -31.14
CA GLN A 269 -3.77 -18.31 -32.18
C GLN A 269 -3.03 -17.05 -31.78
N ILE A 270 -3.37 -16.48 -30.62
CA ILE A 270 -2.74 -15.26 -30.09
C ILE A 270 -1.23 -15.45 -29.95
N THR A 271 -0.78 -16.59 -29.42
CA THR A 271 0.64 -16.90 -29.28
C THR A 271 1.35 -17.02 -30.64
N LYS A 272 0.67 -17.54 -31.68
CA LYS A 272 1.21 -17.63 -33.01
C LYS A 272 1.31 -16.27 -33.70
N ASP A 273 0.27 -15.44 -33.55
CA ASP A 273 0.15 -14.14 -34.21
C ASP A 273 0.98 -13.06 -33.51
N LYS A 274 1.28 -13.25 -32.25
CA LYS A 274 2.08 -12.33 -31.42
C LYS A 274 1.58 -10.88 -31.49
N PRO A 275 0.30 -10.62 -31.18
CA PRO A 275 -0.25 -9.28 -31.30
C PRO A 275 0.41 -8.30 -30.33
N THR A 276 0.37 -7.02 -30.70
CA THR A 276 0.74 -5.93 -29.83
C THR A 276 -0.48 -5.48 -29.04
N ILE A 277 -0.34 -5.48 -27.72
CA ILE A 277 -1.38 -5.09 -26.77
C ILE A 277 -0.98 -3.79 -26.05
N THR A 278 -1.96 -3.13 -25.44
CA THR A 278 -1.73 -2.04 -24.49
C THR A 278 -1.71 -2.61 -23.07
N VAL A 279 -0.69 -2.24 -22.33
CA VAL A 279 -0.52 -2.62 -20.92
C VAL A 279 -0.40 -1.38 -20.04
N GLU A 280 -0.98 -1.43 -18.86
CA GLU A 280 -0.83 -0.43 -17.82
C GLU A 280 0.35 -0.83 -16.94
N LEU A 281 1.32 0.08 -16.83
CA LEU A 281 2.49 -0.07 -15.98
C LEU A 281 2.32 0.84 -14.78
N PHE A 282 2.44 0.28 -13.58
CA PHE A 282 2.52 1.07 -12.35
C PHE A 282 3.99 1.36 -12.12
N ASP A 283 4.34 2.64 -12.17
CA ASP A 283 5.72 3.08 -12.06
C ASP A 283 6.29 2.65 -10.71
N CYS A 284 7.38 1.94 -10.75
CA CYS A 284 8.25 1.66 -9.63
C CYS A 284 9.66 1.78 -10.14
N GLN A 285 10.27 2.91 -9.88
CA GLN A 285 11.70 3.05 -9.96
C GLN A 285 12.38 2.28 -8.82
N SER A 286 12.18 0.98 -8.75
CA SER A 286 13.04 0.17 -7.91
C SER A 286 14.22 -0.27 -8.76
N GLY A 287 15.39 0.14 -8.30
CA GLY A 287 16.66 -0.04 -8.96
C GLY A 287 16.92 -1.47 -9.38
N LYS A 288 17.74 -1.56 -10.37
CA LYS A 288 18.59 -2.64 -10.84
C LYS A 288 18.12 -3.50 -11.99
N ASP A 289 16.87 -3.66 -12.35
CA ASP A 289 16.53 -4.56 -13.47
C ASP A 289 15.27 -4.15 -14.25
N ASN A 290 15.02 -2.96 -14.71
CA ASN A 290 13.90 -2.62 -15.63
C ASN A 290 12.62 -3.49 -15.45
N GLN A 291 12.36 -3.94 -14.22
CA GLN A 291 11.25 -4.84 -13.90
C GLN A 291 10.01 -4.00 -13.64
N PHE A 292 9.11 -4.04 -14.58
CA PHE A 292 7.79 -3.42 -14.43
C PHE A 292 7.00 -4.13 -13.32
N ARG A 293 6.59 -3.38 -12.30
CA ARG A 293 5.84 -3.92 -11.17
C ARG A 293 4.38 -4.10 -11.55
N MET A 294 3.88 -5.33 -11.48
CA MET A 294 2.48 -5.73 -11.72
C MET A 294 1.85 -5.15 -12.99
N PRO A 295 2.45 -5.30 -14.19
CA PRO A 295 1.82 -4.84 -15.42
C PRO A 295 0.43 -5.45 -15.58
N ARG A 296 -0.52 -4.68 -16.12
CA ARG A 296 -1.90 -5.15 -16.35
C ARG A 296 -2.29 -4.99 -17.80
N TYR A 297 -2.99 -5.99 -18.31
CA TYR A 297 -3.62 -5.93 -19.63
C TYR A 297 -4.73 -4.86 -19.66
N VAL A 298 -4.73 -4.02 -20.67
CA VAL A 298 -5.75 -2.99 -20.93
C VAL A 298 -6.59 -3.34 -22.13
N SER A 299 -5.97 -3.53 -23.31
CA SER A 299 -6.67 -3.74 -24.59
C SER A 299 -5.76 -4.34 -25.67
N GLY A 300 -6.33 -4.70 -26.81
CA GLY A 300 -5.63 -5.17 -28.01
C GLY A 300 -5.79 -6.67 -28.30
N LEU A 301 -6.74 -7.33 -27.61
CA LEU A 301 -7.15 -8.73 -27.90
C LEU A 301 -8.66 -8.84 -28.17
N GLU A 302 -9.32 -7.73 -28.51
CA GLU A 302 -10.76 -7.67 -28.72
C GLU A 302 -11.19 -8.41 -30.02
N ASP A 303 -10.28 -8.54 -30.98
CA ASP A 303 -10.52 -9.21 -32.28
C ASP A 303 -10.32 -10.74 -32.23
N TYR A 304 -9.89 -11.24 -31.06
CA TYR A 304 -9.73 -12.67 -30.79
C TYR A 304 -10.91 -13.18 -29.96
#